data_f7f42b53c16c343cebde06ade61310c7
#
_entry.id   f7f42b53c16c343cebde06ade61310c7
#
_cell.length_a   1.000
_cell.length_b   1.000
_cell.length_c   1.000
_cell.angle_alpha   90.00
_cell.angle_beta   90.00
_cell.angle_gamma   90.00
#
_symmetry.space_group_name_H-M   'P 1'
#
loop_
_entity.id
_entity.type
_entity.pdbx_description
1 polymer ?
#
loop_
_entity_poly.entity_id
_entity_poly.type
_entity_poly.pdbx_seq_one_letter_code
_entity_poly.pdbx_strand_id
1 'polypeptide(L)'
;MVLTEGDLARAEAEMAKMRSATATAVSARYDRRIGRIVIRLTSGLEVAFSPHDAQGLECAKPADLDAIDVSPSGLGIHFPKLDADLYLPALLEGLMGSREWMTARTRPQRDKRRRTAAA
;
A
#
# COMPACT_ATOMS: atom_id res chain seq x y z
N MET A 1 20.46 -26.74 -7.92
CA MET A 1 21.39 -25.86 -7.21
C MET A 1 21.10 -25.92 -5.72
N VAL A 2 22.09 -26.25 -4.94
CA VAL A 2 21.91 -26.40 -3.48
C VAL A 2 22.41 -25.13 -2.80
N LEU A 3 21.56 -24.53 -1.96
CA LEU A 3 21.93 -23.35 -1.20
C LEU A 3 22.90 -23.76 -0.08
N THR A 4 24.01 -23.07 0.04
CA THR A 4 24.95 -23.25 1.13
C THR A 4 24.52 -22.42 2.34
N GLU A 5 25.09 -22.71 3.52
CA GLU A 5 24.83 -21.90 4.71
C GLU A 5 25.25 -20.44 4.49
N GLY A 6 26.35 -20.21 3.74
CA GLY A 6 26.78 -18.88 3.39
C GLY A 6 25.80 -18.14 2.50
N ASP A 7 25.19 -18.85 1.54
CA ASP A 7 24.18 -18.27 0.66
C ASP A 7 22.91 -17.89 1.44
N LEU A 8 22.50 -18.75 2.36
CA LEU A 8 21.34 -18.52 3.20
C LEU A 8 21.57 -17.32 4.13
N ALA A 9 22.73 -17.27 4.77
CA ALA A 9 23.09 -16.16 5.65
C ALA A 9 23.16 -14.84 4.90
N ARG A 10 23.64 -14.86 3.66
CA ARG A 10 23.69 -13.68 2.80
C ARG A 10 22.30 -13.21 2.43
N ALA A 11 21.42 -14.14 2.08
CA ALA A 11 20.04 -13.82 1.75
C ALA A 11 19.30 -13.24 2.96
N GLU A 12 19.50 -13.81 4.15
CA GLU A 12 18.91 -13.27 5.38
C GLU A 12 19.41 -11.88 5.71
N ALA A 13 20.72 -11.65 5.53
CA ALA A 13 21.33 -10.33 5.76
C ALA A 13 20.79 -9.30 4.77
N GLU A 14 20.61 -9.68 3.52
CA GLU A 14 20.01 -8.81 2.49
C GLU A 14 18.57 -8.47 2.83
N MET A 15 17.78 -9.44 3.25
CA MET A 15 16.39 -9.20 3.65
C MET A 15 16.30 -8.31 4.88
N ALA A 16 17.19 -8.50 5.85
CA ALA A 16 17.24 -7.64 7.03
C ALA A 16 17.62 -6.21 6.66
N LYS A 17 18.57 -6.07 5.72
CA LYS A 17 19.00 -4.78 5.22
C LYS A 17 17.87 -4.08 4.47
N MET A 18 17.13 -4.81 3.64
CA MET A 18 15.98 -4.27 2.93
C MET A 18 14.88 -3.84 3.91
N ARG A 19 14.61 -4.60 4.96
CA ARG A 19 13.66 -4.23 5.99
C ARG A 19 14.10 -2.97 6.73
N SER A 20 15.38 -2.83 7.00
CA SER A 20 15.91 -1.62 7.65
C SER A 20 15.83 -0.40 6.76
N ALA A 21 16.03 -0.58 5.45
CA ALA A 21 15.97 0.49 4.47
C ALA A 21 14.53 0.85 4.09
N THR A 22 13.60 -0.12 4.20
CA THR A 22 12.20 0.09 3.85
C THR A 22 11.44 0.61 5.06
N ALA A 23 10.71 1.70 4.87
CA ALA A 23 9.84 2.21 5.91
C ALA A 23 8.76 1.18 6.25
N THR A 24 8.45 1.04 7.53
CA THR A 24 7.39 0.15 8.00
C THR A 24 6.27 0.94 8.64
N ALA A 25 5.06 0.37 8.65
CA ALA A 25 3.91 1.02 9.24
C ALA A 25 3.86 0.79 10.74
N VAL A 26 3.58 1.87 11.47
CA VAL A 26 3.31 1.83 12.91
C VAL A 26 1.81 1.71 13.14
N SER A 27 1.02 2.44 12.35
CA SER A 27 -0.43 2.46 12.48
C SER A 27 -1.07 2.81 11.15
N ALA A 28 -2.33 2.43 10.99
CA ALA A 28 -3.14 2.80 9.86
C ALA A 28 -4.56 3.09 10.35
N ARG A 29 -5.15 4.15 9.84
CA ARG A 29 -6.50 4.56 10.21
C ARG A 29 -7.22 5.20 9.03
N TYR A 30 -8.54 5.21 9.09
CA TYR A 30 -9.34 5.99 8.16
C TYR A 30 -9.72 7.32 8.82
N ASP A 31 -9.34 8.42 8.20
CA ASP A 31 -9.69 9.75 8.65
C ASP A 31 -10.97 10.19 7.92
N ARG A 32 -12.09 10.18 8.63
CA ARG A 32 -13.40 10.51 8.05
C ARG A 32 -13.51 11.96 7.61
N ARG A 33 -12.76 12.84 8.25
CA ARG A 33 -12.83 14.27 7.92
C ARG A 33 -12.30 14.56 6.54
N ILE A 34 -11.26 13.84 6.13
CA ILE A 34 -10.65 14.04 4.82
C ILE A 34 -10.94 12.90 3.85
N GLY A 35 -11.59 11.84 4.32
CA GLY A 35 -11.94 10.69 3.48
C GLY A 35 -10.74 9.91 2.99
N ARG A 36 -9.69 9.79 3.80
CA ARG A 36 -8.45 9.14 3.42
C ARG A 36 -7.98 8.13 4.43
N ILE A 37 -7.34 7.08 3.93
CA ILE A 37 -6.56 6.15 4.75
C ILE A 37 -5.25 6.84 5.06
N VAL A 38 -4.86 6.88 6.34
CA VAL A 38 -3.62 7.50 6.79
C VAL A 38 -2.74 6.43 7.43
N ILE A 39 -1.57 6.22 6.88
CA ILE A 39 -0.59 5.25 7.37
C ILE A 39 0.58 6.02 7.97
N ARG A 40 0.83 5.79 9.25
CA ARG A 40 1.99 6.39 9.91
C ARG A 40 3.17 5.43 9.82
N LEU A 41 4.30 5.94 9.38
CA LEU A 41 5.53 5.17 9.20
C LEU A 41 6.44 5.31 10.42
N THR A 42 7.35 4.36 10.56
CA THR A 42 8.35 4.38 11.64
C THR A 42 9.25 5.61 11.60
N SER A 43 9.42 6.20 10.42
CA SER A 43 10.19 7.42 10.23
C SER A 43 9.49 8.68 10.77
N GLY A 44 8.20 8.58 11.09
CA GLY A 44 7.38 9.72 11.48
C GLY A 44 6.59 10.34 10.33
N LEU A 45 6.89 9.95 9.10
CA LEU A 45 6.11 10.39 7.94
C LEU A 45 4.74 9.74 7.93
N GLU A 46 3.77 10.42 7.36
CA GLU A 46 2.45 9.86 7.13
C GLU A 46 2.17 9.82 5.64
N VAL A 47 1.56 8.72 5.20
CA VAL A 47 1.11 8.53 3.82
C VAL A 47 -0.40 8.49 3.84
N ALA A 48 -1.04 9.29 3.01
CA ALA A 48 -2.50 9.34 2.93
C ALA A 48 -2.97 9.12 1.49
N PHE A 49 -4.04 8.36 1.33
CA PHE A 49 -4.62 8.10 0.01
C PHE A 49 -6.12 7.87 0.13
N SER A 50 -6.83 8.10 -0.98
CA SER A 50 -8.25 7.80 -1.06
C SER A 50 -8.46 6.29 -1.16
N PRO A 51 -9.36 5.68 -0.37
CA PRO A 51 -9.64 4.25 -0.50
C PRO A 51 -10.12 3.86 -1.89
N HIS A 52 -10.81 4.74 -2.59
CA HIS A 52 -11.29 4.47 -3.96
C HIS A 52 -10.16 4.23 -4.95
N ASP A 53 -8.95 4.66 -4.63
CA ASP A 53 -7.77 4.49 -5.48
C ASP A 53 -7.01 3.20 -5.21
N ALA A 54 -7.48 2.37 -4.27
CA ALA A 54 -6.80 1.13 -3.90
C ALA A 54 -7.64 -0.09 -4.28
N GLN A 55 -6.97 -1.11 -4.81
CA GLN A 55 -7.62 -2.36 -5.19
C GLN A 55 -8.25 -3.04 -3.97
N GLY A 56 -9.50 -3.42 -4.09
CA GLY A 56 -10.27 -4.03 -3.01
C GLY A 56 -11.00 -3.03 -2.13
N LEU A 57 -10.70 -1.74 -2.23
CA LEU A 57 -11.31 -0.68 -1.44
C LEU A 57 -12.16 0.28 -2.25
N GLU A 58 -12.33 0.01 -3.54
CA GLU A 58 -12.96 0.96 -4.48
C GLU A 58 -14.38 1.36 -4.08
N CYS A 59 -15.12 0.42 -3.49
CA CYS A 59 -16.50 0.64 -3.08
C CYS A 59 -16.68 0.67 -1.56
N ALA A 60 -15.60 0.89 -0.82
CA ALA A 60 -15.64 0.87 0.64
C ALA A 60 -16.44 2.02 1.20
N LYS A 61 -17.25 1.72 2.22
CA LYS A 61 -17.95 2.72 3.01
C LYS A 61 -17.12 3.03 4.26
N PRO A 62 -17.32 4.19 4.89
CA PRO A 62 -16.58 4.52 6.12
C PRO A 62 -16.61 3.42 7.18
N ALA A 63 -17.76 2.77 7.37
CA ALA A 63 -17.90 1.69 8.35
C ALA A 63 -17.02 0.49 8.02
N ASP A 64 -16.74 0.23 6.75
CA ASP A 64 -15.88 -0.87 6.30
C ASP A 64 -14.41 -0.60 6.62
N LEU A 65 -14.05 0.65 6.87
CA LEU A 65 -12.68 1.11 7.09
C LEU A 65 -12.39 1.42 8.56
N ASP A 66 -13.33 1.15 9.46
CA ASP A 66 -13.14 1.39 10.90
C ASP A 66 -12.12 0.43 11.52
N ALA A 67 -11.99 -0.76 10.96
CA ALA A 67 -11.03 -1.76 11.43
C ALA A 67 -9.93 -1.91 10.38
N ILE A 68 -8.71 -1.57 10.74
CA ILE A 68 -7.53 -1.69 9.89
C ILE A 68 -6.42 -2.28 10.74
N ASP A 69 -5.83 -3.38 10.27
CA ASP A 69 -4.76 -4.08 10.99
C ASP A 69 -3.43 -3.90 10.26
N VAL A 70 -2.38 -3.63 11.02
CA VAL A 70 -1.01 -3.61 10.50
C VAL A 70 -0.36 -4.93 10.87
N SER A 71 0.28 -5.59 9.89
CA SER A 71 0.97 -6.85 10.14
C SER A 71 2.13 -6.66 11.13
N PRO A 72 2.55 -7.72 11.84
CA PRO A 72 3.67 -7.62 12.78
C PRO A 72 4.97 -7.10 12.14
N SER A 73 5.19 -7.38 10.86
CA SER A 73 6.35 -6.87 10.13
C SER A 73 6.26 -5.38 9.81
N GLY A 74 5.05 -4.79 9.88
CA GLY A 74 4.81 -3.42 9.46
C GLY A 74 4.78 -3.24 7.95
N LEU A 75 4.72 -4.32 7.18
CA LEU A 75 4.73 -4.27 5.71
C LEU A 75 3.36 -4.51 5.09
N GLY A 76 2.44 -5.07 5.84
CA GLY A 76 1.09 -5.37 5.36
C GLY A 76 0.02 -4.56 6.07
N ILE A 77 -0.96 -4.10 5.33
CA ILE A 77 -2.12 -3.39 5.84
C ILE A 77 -3.35 -4.23 5.48
N HIS A 78 -4.09 -4.71 6.46
CA HIS A 78 -5.24 -5.58 6.26
C HIS A 78 -6.54 -4.86 6.65
N PHE A 79 -7.54 -5.01 5.80
CA PHE A 79 -8.89 -4.45 6.02
C PHE A 79 -9.85 -5.61 6.23
N PRO A 80 -10.09 -6.04 7.49
CA PRO A 80 -10.82 -7.27 7.76
C PRO A 80 -12.28 -7.27 7.26
N LYS A 81 -12.95 -6.14 7.28
CA LYS A 81 -14.34 -6.06 6.83
C LYS A 81 -14.49 -6.19 5.32
N LEU A 82 -13.44 -5.95 4.57
CA LEU A 82 -13.42 -6.04 3.11
C LEU A 82 -12.59 -7.22 2.62
N ASP A 83 -11.91 -7.91 3.53
CA ASP A 83 -10.94 -8.97 3.22
C ASP A 83 -9.96 -8.50 2.14
N ALA A 84 -9.45 -7.29 2.33
CA ALA A 84 -8.50 -6.66 1.41
C ALA A 84 -7.17 -6.44 2.10
N ASP A 85 -6.09 -6.54 1.33
CA ASP A 85 -4.73 -6.36 1.81
C ASP A 85 -3.97 -5.41 0.91
N LEU A 86 -3.15 -4.56 1.52
CA LEU A 86 -2.21 -3.71 0.81
C LEU A 86 -0.80 -4.01 1.29
N TYR A 87 0.14 -4.01 0.36
CA TYR A 87 1.55 -4.21 0.66
C TYR A 87 2.24 -2.86 0.66
N LEU A 88 2.77 -2.46 1.82
CA LEU A 88 3.31 -1.12 2.01
C LEU A 88 4.45 -0.77 1.04
N PRO A 89 5.45 -1.64 0.79
CA PRO A 89 6.51 -1.28 -0.17
C PRO A 89 5.99 -0.96 -1.56
N ALA A 90 5.01 -1.73 -2.05
CA ALA A 90 4.40 -1.46 -3.34
C ALA A 90 3.60 -0.16 -3.33
N LEU A 91 2.88 0.11 -2.25
CA LEU A 91 2.12 1.34 -2.08
C LEU A 91 3.03 2.56 -2.11
N LEU A 92 4.20 2.48 -1.45
CA LEU A 92 5.17 3.58 -1.43
C LEU A 92 5.78 3.83 -2.82
N GLU A 93 5.76 2.83 -3.70
CA GLU A 93 6.17 2.99 -5.09
C GLU A 93 5.03 3.49 -5.98
N GLY A 94 3.85 3.71 -5.41
CA GLY A 94 2.69 4.16 -6.15
C GLY A 94 1.80 3.05 -6.68
N LEU A 95 2.05 1.81 -6.28
CA LEU A 95 1.25 0.66 -6.73
C LEU A 95 0.12 0.39 -5.73
N MET A 96 -1.08 0.78 -6.09
CA MET A 96 -2.26 0.67 -5.24
C MET A 96 -3.02 -0.65 -5.44
N GLY A 97 -2.46 -1.55 -6.22
CA GLY A 97 -3.02 -2.85 -6.54
C GLY A 97 -2.10 -3.59 -7.49
N SER A 98 -2.61 -4.63 -8.17
CA SER A 98 -1.84 -5.34 -9.16
C SER A 98 -1.48 -4.44 -10.33
N ARG A 99 -0.44 -4.80 -11.08
CA ARG A 99 -0.03 -4.03 -12.27
C ARG A 99 -1.15 -3.97 -13.30
N GLU A 100 -1.85 -5.07 -13.48
CA GLU A 100 -2.97 -5.14 -14.41
C GLU A 100 -4.09 -4.20 -14.01
N TRP A 101 -4.45 -4.21 -12.73
CA TRP A 101 -5.47 -3.33 -12.18
C TRP A 101 -5.06 -1.86 -12.34
N MET A 102 -3.81 -1.52 -12.03
CA MET A 102 -3.29 -0.16 -12.17
C MET A 102 -3.29 0.32 -13.61
N THR A 103 -2.89 -0.55 -14.54
CA THR A 103 -2.86 -0.22 -15.97
C THR A 103 -4.26 0.07 -16.50
N ALA A 104 -5.22 -0.76 -16.17
CA ALA A 104 -6.60 -0.58 -16.60
C ALA A 104 -7.19 0.72 -16.07
N ARG A 105 -6.85 1.08 -14.84
CA ARG A 105 -7.37 2.27 -14.18
C ARG A 105 -6.72 3.57 -14.71
N THR A 106 -5.43 3.53 -14.97
CA THR A 106 -4.67 4.75 -15.35
C THR A 106 -5.08 5.28 -16.72
N ARG A 107 -5.35 4.40 -17.69
CA ARG A 107 -5.70 4.80 -19.05
C ARG A 107 -6.91 5.75 -19.14
N PRO A 108 -8.07 5.43 -18.55
CA PRO A 108 -9.23 6.32 -18.60
C PRO A 108 -8.94 7.68 -17.96
N GLN A 109 -8.16 7.71 -16.91
CA GLN A 109 -7.80 8.96 -16.22
C GLN A 109 -6.90 9.83 -17.09
N ARG A 110 -5.96 9.25 -17.81
CA ARG A 110 -5.10 9.97 -18.75
C ARG A 110 -5.93 10.65 -19.85
N ASP A 111 -6.86 9.91 -20.41
CA ASP A 111 -7.72 10.45 -21.47
C ASP A 111 -8.56 11.63 -20.97
N LYS A 112 -9.11 11.53 -19.79
CA LYS A 112 -9.86 12.62 -19.16
C LYS A 112 -8.98 13.85 -18.95
N ARG A 113 -7.76 13.67 -18.48
CA ARG A 113 -6.82 14.77 -18.28
C ARG A 113 -6.47 15.46 -19.59
N ARG A 114 -6.24 14.69 -20.65
CA ARG A 114 -5.93 15.22 -21.97
C ARG A 114 -7.09 16.06 -22.52
N ARG A 115 -8.31 15.57 -22.38
CA ARG A 115 -9.50 16.32 -22.80
C ARG A 115 -9.62 17.63 -22.04
N THR A 116 -9.39 17.61 -20.74
CA THR A 116 -9.45 18.81 -19.91
C THR A 116 -8.36 19.80 -20.32
N ALA A 117 -7.16 19.31 -20.59
CA ALA A 117 -6.04 20.14 -21.02
C ALA A 117 -6.26 20.74 -22.42
N ALA A 118 -6.95 20.02 -23.29
CA ALA A 118 -7.24 20.46 -24.65
C ALA A 118 -8.37 21.48 -24.72
N ALA A 119 -9.21 21.50 -23.71
CA ALA A 119 -10.31 22.45 -23.61
C ALA A 119 -9.83 23.77 -23.07
#